data_80986dfa711eaf85c9dd9206b2465d7e
#
_entry.id   80986dfa711eaf85c9dd9206b2465d7e
#
_cell.length_a   1.000
_cell.length_b   1.000
_cell.length_c   1.000
_cell.angle_alpha   90.00
_cell.angle_beta   90.00
_cell.angle_gamma   90.00
#
_symmetry.space_group_name_H-M   'P 1'
#
loop_
_entity.id
_entity.type
_entity.pdbx_description
1 polymer ?
#
loop_
_entity_poly.entity_id
_entity_poly.type
_entity_poly.pdbx_seq_one_letter_code
_entity_poly.pdbx_strand_id
1 'polypeptide(L)'
;MNIKSLAAAALIAGAALPGFAADARAQGNAELARQMAPTGKLRFGVLMLSYFAVERDGQLTGWSPDLGIELARRLGVPPELVRIHNPADMIEAFKDGKIDVAFIGITRDRAAAFDFGPVIIGLRTTFLVPASSTIKSIPDIDQAGVRIVVPARSAQGEHLEKIIKNATMLRVPVETTKPATDLIASGQADAFSHVVPMLSNAQPALPGSRILPGSYYDVPIAIGYPKGSPAAVVEYAKAFAADMKASGFAQKAIERMGKNADGVVAAQ
;
A
#
# COMPACT_ATOMS: atom_id res chain seq x y z
N MET A 1 -53.71 -64.83 18.40
CA MET A 1 -52.31 -65.19 18.18
C MET A 1 -51.66 -64.08 17.42
N ASN A 2 -50.84 -63.26 18.07
CA ASN A 2 -50.35 -61.97 17.58
C ASN A 2 -49.05 -62.16 16.81
N ILE A 3 -49.01 -61.58 15.60
CA ILE A 3 -47.79 -61.44 14.83
C ILE A 3 -47.46 -59.95 14.81
N LYS A 4 -46.40 -59.53 15.50
CA LYS A 4 -45.88 -58.15 15.51
C LYS A 4 -44.88 -58.00 14.37
N SER A 5 -45.21 -57.08 13.43
CA SER A 5 -44.30 -56.61 12.37
C SER A 5 -43.31 -55.63 12.97
N LEU A 6 -42.02 -55.90 12.89
CA LEU A 6 -40.95 -54.93 13.10
C LEU A 6 -40.62 -54.24 11.75
N ALA A 7 -40.83 -52.95 11.68
CA ALA A 7 -40.30 -52.13 10.62
C ALA A 7 -38.90 -51.67 11.00
N ALA A 8 -37.89 -52.09 10.24
CA ALA A 8 -36.53 -51.60 10.37
C ALA A 8 -36.38 -50.34 9.51
N ALA A 9 -36.18 -49.19 10.16
CA ALA A 9 -35.82 -47.95 9.48
C ALA A 9 -34.30 -47.96 9.23
N ALA A 10 -33.90 -48.06 7.98
CA ALA A 10 -32.52 -47.90 7.54
C ALA A 10 -32.14 -46.44 7.55
N LEU A 11 -31.32 -45.99 8.49
CA LEU A 11 -30.63 -44.69 8.44
C LEU A 11 -29.51 -44.78 7.39
N ILE A 12 -29.69 -44.12 6.26
CA ILE A 12 -28.60 -43.90 5.30
C ILE A 12 -27.81 -42.72 5.83
N ALA A 13 -26.73 -42.98 6.55
CA ALA A 13 -25.70 -42.01 6.88
C ALA A 13 -24.92 -41.67 5.61
N GLY A 14 -25.19 -40.50 5.04
CA GLY A 14 -24.44 -39.97 3.90
C GLY A 14 -23.00 -39.65 4.33
N ALA A 15 -22.08 -40.59 4.11
CA ALA A 15 -20.64 -40.30 4.21
C ALA A 15 -20.24 -39.37 3.07
N ALA A 16 -20.05 -38.10 3.35
CA ALA A 16 -19.43 -37.15 2.39
C ALA A 16 -18.00 -37.66 2.11
N LEU A 17 -17.75 -38.04 0.86
CA LEU A 17 -16.44 -38.52 0.40
C LEU A 17 -15.44 -37.37 0.48
N PRO A 18 -14.29 -37.52 1.17
CA PRO A 18 -13.31 -36.43 1.34
C PRO A 18 -12.65 -35.96 0.03
N GLY A 19 -12.73 -36.73 -1.06
CA GLY A 19 -12.18 -36.40 -2.36
C GLY A 19 -12.85 -35.21 -3.06
N PHE A 20 -14.16 -35.08 -2.99
CA PHE A 20 -14.89 -34.00 -3.67
C PHE A 20 -14.60 -32.60 -3.11
N ALA A 21 -14.31 -32.48 -1.81
CA ALA A 21 -13.99 -31.20 -1.18
C ALA A 21 -12.55 -30.74 -1.51
N ALA A 22 -11.62 -31.67 -1.71
CA ALA A 22 -10.24 -31.36 -2.11
C ALA A 22 -10.18 -30.92 -3.56
N ASP A 23 -10.90 -31.60 -4.47
CA ASP A 23 -10.97 -31.24 -5.90
C ASP A 23 -11.64 -29.88 -6.13
N ALA A 24 -12.71 -29.57 -5.39
CA ALA A 24 -13.39 -28.28 -5.46
C ALA A 24 -12.50 -27.11 -4.99
N ARG A 25 -11.69 -27.32 -3.95
CA ARG A 25 -10.71 -26.32 -3.48
C ARG A 25 -9.56 -26.12 -4.47
N ALA A 26 -9.04 -27.22 -5.04
CA ALA A 26 -7.99 -27.15 -6.06
C ALA A 26 -8.48 -26.42 -7.31
N GLN A 27 -9.71 -26.68 -7.77
CA GLN A 27 -10.33 -25.99 -8.90
C GLN A 27 -10.59 -24.51 -8.59
N GLY A 28 -11.08 -24.17 -7.39
CA GLY A 28 -11.28 -22.79 -6.95
C GLY A 28 -9.97 -22.00 -6.90
N ASN A 29 -8.89 -22.61 -6.42
CA ASN A 29 -7.57 -21.98 -6.41
C ASN A 29 -7.01 -21.78 -7.82
N ALA A 30 -7.19 -22.72 -8.72
CA ALA A 30 -6.74 -22.60 -10.12
C ALA A 30 -7.51 -21.52 -10.87
N GLU A 31 -8.82 -21.38 -10.63
CA GLU A 31 -9.62 -20.30 -11.21
C GLU A 31 -9.19 -18.93 -10.68
N LEU A 32 -9.02 -18.79 -9.37
CA LEU A 32 -8.52 -17.57 -8.74
C LEU A 32 -7.14 -17.18 -9.28
N ALA A 33 -6.23 -18.15 -9.44
CA ALA A 33 -4.90 -17.94 -10.02
C ALA A 33 -5.00 -17.40 -11.46
N ARG A 34 -5.91 -17.95 -12.30
CA ARG A 34 -6.14 -17.44 -13.66
C ARG A 34 -6.68 -16.00 -13.66
N GLN A 35 -7.54 -15.64 -12.69
CA GLN A 35 -8.09 -14.29 -12.59
C GLN A 35 -7.05 -13.27 -12.12
N MET A 36 -6.19 -13.62 -11.19
CA MET A 36 -5.17 -12.72 -10.61
C MET A 36 -3.83 -12.75 -11.36
N ALA A 37 -3.53 -13.81 -12.09
CA ALA A 37 -2.28 -14.01 -12.81
C ALA A 37 -2.57 -14.58 -14.23
N PRO A 38 -3.23 -13.80 -15.11
CA PRO A 38 -3.74 -14.30 -16.40
C PRO A 38 -2.65 -14.78 -17.35
N THR A 39 -1.39 -14.38 -17.13
CA THR A 39 -0.23 -14.84 -17.93
C THR A 39 0.45 -16.09 -17.35
N GLY A 40 -0.10 -16.68 -16.28
CA GLY A 40 0.51 -17.78 -15.53
C GLY A 40 1.59 -17.35 -14.53
N LYS A 41 1.88 -16.04 -14.42
CA LYS A 41 2.75 -15.41 -13.42
C LYS A 41 2.03 -14.23 -12.81
N LEU A 42 2.22 -13.99 -11.51
CA LEU A 42 1.72 -12.78 -10.87
C LEU A 42 2.70 -11.62 -11.16
N ARG A 43 2.32 -10.72 -12.07
CA ARG A 43 3.08 -9.52 -12.39
C ARG A 43 2.77 -8.46 -11.33
N PHE A 44 3.69 -8.33 -10.39
CA PHE A 44 3.53 -7.45 -9.23
C PHE A 44 4.32 -6.16 -9.44
N GLY A 45 3.59 -5.01 -9.48
CA GLY A 45 4.18 -3.68 -9.59
C GLY A 45 4.86 -3.25 -8.28
N VAL A 46 6.17 -2.97 -8.34
CA VAL A 46 6.98 -2.51 -7.21
C VAL A 46 7.40 -1.07 -7.43
N LEU A 47 6.95 -0.16 -6.57
CA LEU A 47 7.43 1.22 -6.57
C LEU A 47 8.90 1.28 -6.12
N MET A 48 9.77 1.83 -6.97
CA MET A 48 11.19 1.99 -6.72
C MET A 48 11.49 3.22 -5.85
N LEU A 49 10.80 3.29 -4.71
CA LEU A 49 11.02 4.28 -3.66
C LEU A 49 11.65 3.55 -2.47
N SER A 50 12.71 4.12 -1.88
CA SER A 50 13.55 3.45 -0.87
C SER A 50 12.78 2.89 0.34
N TYR A 51 11.62 3.46 0.63
CA TYR A 51 10.73 3.00 1.70
C TYR A 51 9.66 1.98 1.23
N PHE A 52 9.66 1.57 -0.06
CA PHE A 52 8.92 0.44 -0.59
C PHE A 52 9.84 -0.74 -0.89
N ALA A 53 10.90 -0.44 -1.65
CA ALA A 53 11.87 -1.42 -2.10
C ALA A 53 13.23 -0.79 -2.38
N VAL A 54 14.27 -1.57 -2.20
CA VAL A 54 15.64 -1.26 -2.61
C VAL A 54 16.18 -2.40 -3.46
N GLU A 55 17.04 -2.07 -4.43
CA GLU A 55 17.73 -3.08 -5.22
C GLU A 55 19.15 -3.30 -4.65
N ARG A 56 19.47 -4.55 -4.38
CA ARG A 56 20.80 -4.98 -3.92
C ARG A 56 21.20 -6.21 -4.73
N ASP A 57 22.36 -6.15 -5.35
CA ASP A 57 22.91 -7.25 -6.15
C ASP A 57 21.92 -7.79 -7.20
N GLY A 58 21.16 -6.89 -7.85
CA GLY A 58 20.14 -7.21 -8.86
C GLY A 58 18.82 -7.75 -8.29
N GLN A 59 18.70 -7.89 -6.95
CA GLN A 59 17.49 -8.37 -6.29
C GLN A 59 16.72 -7.22 -5.64
N LEU A 60 15.39 -7.22 -5.82
CA LEU A 60 14.50 -6.31 -5.11
C LEU A 60 14.21 -6.85 -3.71
N THR A 61 14.47 -6.04 -2.70
CA THR A 61 14.21 -6.33 -1.29
C THR A 61 13.39 -5.21 -0.66
N GLY A 62 12.55 -5.53 0.30
CA GLY A 62 11.71 -4.58 1.01
C GLY A 62 10.33 -5.14 1.28
N TRP A 63 9.53 -4.43 2.06
CA TRP A 63 8.19 -4.93 2.43
C TRP A 63 7.27 -5.13 1.21
N SER A 64 7.40 -4.28 0.18
CA SER A 64 6.55 -4.38 -1.01
C SER A 64 6.85 -5.61 -1.86
N PRO A 65 8.10 -5.88 -2.30
CA PRO A 65 8.42 -7.14 -2.98
C PRO A 65 8.17 -8.37 -2.11
N ASP A 66 8.45 -8.33 -0.79
CA ASP A 66 8.22 -9.46 0.10
C ASP A 66 6.74 -9.86 0.14
N LEU A 67 5.83 -8.88 0.26
CA LEU A 67 4.38 -9.13 0.22
C LEU A 67 3.91 -9.61 -1.17
N GLY A 68 4.49 -9.08 -2.26
CA GLY A 68 4.17 -9.53 -3.62
C GLY A 68 4.59 -10.98 -3.88
N ILE A 69 5.77 -11.37 -3.41
CA ILE A 69 6.27 -12.76 -3.49
C ILE A 69 5.38 -13.69 -2.66
N GLU A 70 5.02 -13.29 -1.44
CA GLU A 70 4.13 -14.09 -0.58
C GLU A 70 2.73 -14.25 -1.19
N LEU A 71 2.20 -13.21 -1.83
CA LEU A 71 0.93 -13.26 -2.55
C LEU A 71 0.99 -14.29 -3.69
N ALA A 72 2.02 -14.23 -4.53
CA ALA A 72 2.24 -15.19 -5.62
C ALA A 72 2.40 -16.64 -5.12
N ARG A 73 3.18 -16.82 -4.04
CA ARG A 73 3.37 -18.12 -3.40
C ARG A 73 2.06 -18.74 -2.94
N ARG A 74 1.16 -17.94 -2.34
CA ARG A 74 -0.15 -18.40 -1.88
C ARG A 74 -1.12 -18.71 -3.02
N LEU A 75 -0.99 -17.99 -4.14
CA LEU A 75 -1.73 -18.28 -5.37
C LEU A 75 -1.22 -19.52 -6.10
N GLY A 76 -0.03 -20.02 -5.74
CA GLY A 76 0.61 -21.13 -6.43
C GLY A 76 1.16 -20.79 -7.82
N VAL A 77 1.52 -19.51 -8.06
CA VAL A 77 2.07 -19.02 -9.33
C VAL A 77 3.43 -18.37 -9.11
N PRO A 78 4.32 -18.37 -10.14
CA PRO A 78 5.59 -17.63 -10.06
C PRO A 78 5.37 -16.12 -9.91
N PRO A 79 6.13 -15.41 -9.05
CA PRO A 79 6.14 -13.96 -9.02
C PRO A 79 6.96 -13.37 -10.16
N GLU A 80 6.49 -12.26 -10.74
CA GLU A 80 7.25 -11.40 -11.62
C GLU A 80 7.21 -9.97 -11.08
N LEU A 81 8.34 -9.48 -10.54
CA LEU A 81 8.43 -8.15 -9.93
C LEU A 81 8.72 -7.11 -11.02
N VAL A 82 7.74 -6.25 -11.32
CA VAL A 82 7.83 -5.20 -12.33
C VAL A 82 8.22 -3.89 -11.66
N ARG A 83 9.38 -3.32 -12.03
CA ARG A 83 9.89 -2.05 -11.49
C ARG A 83 9.08 -0.88 -12.01
N ILE A 84 8.55 -0.06 -11.10
CA ILE A 84 7.79 1.16 -11.41
C ILE A 84 8.47 2.33 -10.71
N HIS A 85 8.84 3.35 -11.46
CA HIS A 85 9.65 4.45 -10.92
C HIS A 85 8.83 5.56 -10.27
N ASN A 86 7.57 5.75 -10.67
CA ASN A 86 6.69 6.74 -10.05
C ASN A 86 5.23 6.24 -9.99
N PRO A 87 4.39 6.83 -9.12
CA PRO A 87 3.00 6.38 -8.97
C PRO A 87 2.10 6.59 -10.20
N ALA A 88 2.44 7.50 -11.11
CA ALA A 88 1.67 7.70 -12.34
C ALA A 88 1.90 6.52 -13.32
N ASP A 89 3.14 6.07 -13.46
CA ASP A 89 3.49 4.90 -14.28
C ASP A 89 2.79 3.63 -13.77
N MET A 90 2.49 3.55 -12.47
CA MET A 90 1.72 2.43 -11.92
C MET A 90 0.31 2.36 -12.51
N ILE A 91 -0.35 3.52 -12.68
CA ILE A 91 -1.69 3.59 -13.29
C ILE A 91 -1.64 3.13 -14.74
N GLU A 92 -0.65 3.61 -15.49
CA GLU A 92 -0.50 3.22 -16.91
C GLU A 92 -0.10 1.75 -17.04
N ALA A 93 0.76 1.23 -16.16
CA ALA A 93 1.12 -0.18 -16.17
C ALA A 93 -0.08 -1.12 -15.90
N PHE A 94 -1.03 -0.71 -15.06
CA PHE A 94 -2.30 -1.42 -14.89
C PHE A 94 -3.16 -1.36 -16.14
N LYS A 95 -3.38 -0.16 -16.72
CA LYS A 95 -4.18 0.03 -17.93
C LYS A 95 -3.64 -0.77 -19.13
N ASP A 96 -2.32 -0.78 -19.27
CA ASP A 96 -1.62 -1.51 -20.33
C ASP A 96 -1.57 -3.03 -20.07
N GLY A 97 -2.09 -3.51 -18.93
CA GLY A 97 -1.99 -4.90 -18.52
C GLY A 97 -0.56 -5.39 -18.33
N LYS A 98 0.38 -4.51 -17.96
CA LYS A 98 1.77 -4.85 -17.66
C LYS A 98 1.95 -5.41 -16.25
N ILE A 99 1.05 -5.06 -15.34
CA ILE A 99 0.98 -5.55 -13.96
C ILE A 99 -0.43 -6.02 -13.62
N ASP A 100 -0.51 -6.98 -12.72
CA ASP A 100 -1.76 -7.56 -12.26
C ASP A 100 -2.19 -7.01 -10.89
N VAL A 101 -1.20 -6.73 -10.02
CA VAL A 101 -1.40 -6.30 -8.63
C VAL A 101 -0.26 -5.36 -8.24
N ALA A 102 -0.54 -4.42 -7.32
CA ALA A 102 0.47 -3.59 -6.68
C ALA A 102 0.04 -3.15 -5.27
N PHE A 103 1.00 -2.78 -4.41
CA PHE A 103 0.70 -2.02 -3.20
C PHE A 103 0.95 -0.53 -3.47
N ILE A 104 -0.08 0.29 -3.26
CA ILE A 104 -0.02 1.71 -3.55
C ILE A 104 -0.97 2.50 -2.64
N GLY A 105 -0.63 3.77 -2.40
CA GLY A 105 -1.49 4.68 -1.64
C GLY A 105 -2.82 4.94 -2.33
N ILE A 106 -3.89 4.99 -1.56
CA ILE A 106 -5.24 5.27 -2.07
C ILE A 106 -5.35 6.78 -2.35
N THR A 107 -5.72 7.14 -3.60
CA THR A 107 -6.09 8.48 -4.03
C THR A 107 -7.32 8.44 -4.92
N ARG A 108 -7.97 9.58 -5.15
CA ARG A 108 -9.14 9.66 -6.06
C ARG A 108 -8.81 9.15 -7.46
N ASP A 109 -7.69 9.59 -8.03
CA ASP A 109 -7.27 9.20 -9.38
C ASP A 109 -7.02 7.70 -9.48
N ARG A 110 -6.38 7.11 -8.45
CA ARG A 110 -6.07 5.68 -8.41
C ARG A 110 -7.33 4.85 -8.20
N ALA A 111 -8.24 5.30 -7.33
CA ALA A 111 -9.54 4.65 -7.11
C ALA A 111 -10.46 4.70 -8.34
N ALA A 112 -10.25 5.66 -9.25
CA ALA A 112 -10.91 5.67 -10.55
C ALA A 112 -10.36 4.61 -11.51
N ALA A 113 -9.05 4.26 -11.39
CA ALA A 113 -8.36 3.36 -12.31
C ALA A 113 -8.43 1.88 -11.89
N PHE A 114 -8.41 1.58 -10.59
CA PHE A 114 -8.43 0.22 -10.04
C PHE A 114 -9.20 0.14 -8.72
N ASP A 115 -9.51 -1.07 -8.28
CA ASP A 115 -10.13 -1.34 -7.00
C ASP A 115 -9.06 -1.63 -5.94
N PHE A 116 -9.43 -1.41 -4.67
CA PHE A 116 -8.54 -1.58 -3.53
C PHE A 116 -9.09 -2.62 -2.56
N GLY A 117 -8.21 -3.50 -2.08
CA GLY A 117 -8.43 -4.32 -0.91
C GLY A 117 -8.18 -3.55 0.39
N PRO A 118 -8.15 -4.25 1.53
CA PRO A 118 -7.85 -3.63 2.81
C PRO A 118 -6.44 -3.03 2.88
N VAL A 119 -6.30 -2.02 3.71
CA VAL A 119 -5.00 -1.39 4.02
C VAL A 119 -4.13 -2.37 4.78
N ILE A 120 -2.87 -2.52 4.35
CA ILE A 120 -1.87 -3.40 5.00
C ILE A 120 -0.76 -2.57 5.66
N ILE A 121 -0.39 -1.44 5.04
CA ILE A 121 0.70 -0.56 5.47
C ILE A 121 0.16 0.85 5.63
N GLY A 122 0.62 1.58 6.65
CA GLY A 122 0.49 3.03 6.80
C GLY A 122 1.82 3.73 6.58
N LEU A 123 1.81 4.86 5.89
CA LEU A 123 2.99 5.72 5.79
C LEU A 123 2.72 7.00 6.56
N ARG A 124 3.41 7.20 7.68
CA ARG A 124 3.28 8.39 8.52
C ARG A 124 3.68 9.63 7.76
N THR A 125 2.85 10.67 7.88
CA THR A 125 3.09 11.98 7.24
C THR A 125 3.23 13.06 8.29
N THR A 126 4.19 13.96 8.07
CA THR A 126 4.41 15.13 8.91
C THR A 126 4.95 16.28 8.05
N PHE A 127 5.60 17.23 8.67
CA PHE A 127 6.17 18.39 8.00
C PHE A 127 7.66 18.53 8.31
N LEU A 128 8.44 18.95 7.31
CA LEU A 128 9.79 19.45 7.47
C LEU A 128 9.72 20.97 7.43
N VAL A 129 10.35 21.63 8.41
CA VAL A 129 10.39 23.09 8.53
C VAL A 129 11.86 23.56 8.55
N PRO A 130 12.18 24.75 7.99
CA PRO A 130 13.55 25.28 7.97
C PRO A 130 14.08 25.56 9.39
N ALA A 131 15.39 25.71 9.52
CA ALA A 131 16.07 25.98 10.80
C ALA A 131 15.53 27.26 11.49
N SER A 132 15.20 28.28 10.71
CA SER A 132 14.68 29.57 11.19
C SER A 132 13.19 29.55 11.59
N SER A 133 12.48 28.44 11.32
CA SER A 133 11.02 28.34 11.57
C SER A 133 10.68 28.39 13.04
N THR A 134 9.64 29.19 13.38
CA THR A 134 9.01 29.23 14.69
C THR A 134 7.98 28.12 14.90
N ILE A 135 7.59 27.40 13.86
CA ILE A 135 6.68 26.26 13.88
C ILE A 135 7.36 25.11 14.64
N LYS A 136 6.76 24.65 15.74
CA LYS A 136 7.32 23.61 16.60
C LYS A 136 6.52 22.30 16.58
N SER A 137 5.26 22.36 16.17
CA SER A 137 4.33 21.24 16.22
C SER A 137 3.38 21.25 15.03
N ILE A 138 2.72 20.13 14.77
CA ILE A 138 1.74 19.99 13.68
C ILE A 138 0.57 20.99 13.81
N PRO A 139 0.00 21.26 15.02
CA PRO A 139 -1.02 22.29 15.18
C PRO A 139 -0.62 23.71 14.77
N ASP A 140 0.67 24.04 14.77
CA ASP A 140 1.17 25.36 14.39
C ASP A 140 1.17 25.59 12.86
N ILE A 141 0.86 24.56 12.06
CA ILE A 141 0.95 24.62 10.59
C ILE A 141 -0.21 25.41 9.98
N ASP A 142 -1.43 25.24 10.48
CA ASP A 142 -2.62 25.86 9.85
C ASP A 142 -2.85 27.30 10.32
N GLN A 143 -1.93 28.17 10.01
CA GLN A 143 -2.00 29.61 10.32
C GLN A 143 -1.99 30.46 9.08
N ALA A 144 -2.66 31.62 9.12
CA ALA A 144 -2.63 32.59 8.04
C ALA A 144 -1.18 33.04 7.75
N GLY A 145 -0.81 33.03 6.47
CA GLY A 145 0.55 33.37 6.00
C GLY A 145 1.50 32.16 5.93
N VAL A 146 1.21 31.02 6.54
CA VAL A 146 1.99 29.80 6.39
C VAL A 146 1.77 29.20 5.00
N ARG A 147 2.86 28.87 4.31
CA ARG A 147 2.88 28.28 2.97
C ARG A 147 3.40 26.84 3.06
N ILE A 148 2.54 25.88 2.75
CA ILE A 148 2.83 24.45 2.86
C ILE A 148 3.09 23.90 1.46
N VAL A 149 4.29 23.39 1.20
CA VAL A 149 4.56 22.62 -0.04
C VAL A 149 4.05 21.20 0.14
N VAL A 150 3.33 20.72 -0.88
CA VAL A 150 2.84 19.32 -0.93
C VAL A 150 3.03 18.76 -2.34
N PRO A 151 3.32 17.47 -2.49
CA PRO A 151 3.33 16.82 -3.80
C PRO A 151 1.94 16.85 -4.43
N ALA A 152 1.88 17.20 -5.72
CA ALA A 152 0.65 17.13 -6.48
C ALA A 152 0.12 15.70 -6.57
N ARG A 153 -1.21 15.52 -6.62
CA ARG A 153 -1.88 14.21 -6.78
C ARG A 153 -1.44 13.15 -5.75
N SER A 154 -1.15 13.59 -4.52
CA SER A 154 -0.71 12.75 -3.41
C SER A 154 -1.81 12.57 -2.36
N ALA A 155 -1.85 11.39 -1.72
CA ALA A 155 -2.85 11.09 -0.69
C ALA A 155 -2.79 12.05 0.51
N GLN A 156 -1.57 12.43 0.95
CA GLN A 156 -1.39 13.43 2.00
C GLN A 156 -1.86 14.81 1.56
N GLY A 157 -1.66 15.19 0.29
CA GLY A 157 -2.18 16.43 -0.25
C GLY A 157 -3.71 16.47 -0.29
N GLU A 158 -4.35 15.37 -0.71
CA GLU A 158 -5.82 15.23 -0.67
C GLU A 158 -6.38 15.25 0.76
N HIS A 159 -5.61 14.77 1.74
CA HIS A 159 -6.00 14.84 3.15
C HIS A 159 -5.88 16.27 3.68
N LEU A 160 -4.77 16.95 3.39
CA LEU A 160 -4.56 18.35 3.81
C LEU A 160 -5.62 19.30 3.23
N GLU A 161 -6.09 19.09 1.99
CA GLU A 161 -7.20 19.87 1.41
C GLU A 161 -8.46 19.88 2.28
N LYS A 162 -8.68 18.83 3.08
CA LYS A 162 -9.86 18.69 3.92
C LYS A 162 -9.71 19.36 5.28
N ILE A 163 -8.48 19.46 5.79
CA ILE A 163 -8.21 19.90 7.17
C ILE A 163 -7.58 21.28 7.26
N ILE A 164 -6.80 21.73 6.27
CA ILE A 164 -6.20 23.07 6.24
C ILE A 164 -7.26 24.10 5.90
N LYS A 165 -7.31 25.16 6.71
CA LYS A 165 -8.30 26.25 6.59
C LYS A 165 -7.67 27.62 6.37
N ASN A 166 -6.49 27.86 6.97
CA ASN A 166 -5.86 29.17 7.06
C ASN A 166 -4.54 29.25 6.26
N ALA A 167 -3.77 28.18 6.23
CA ALA A 167 -2.50 28.12 5.51
C ALA A 167 -2.72 27.94 3.99
N THR A 168 -1.74 28.37 3.20
CA THR A 168 -1.74 28.22 1.74
C THR A 168 -1.00 26.98 1.31
N MET A 169 -1.59 26.17 0.44
CA MET A 169 -0.96 24.97 -0.11
C MET A 169 -0.31 25.25 -1.46
N LEU A 170 0.99 24.97 -1.58
CA LEU A 170 1.78 25.06 -2.82
C LEU A 170 2.04 23.66 -3.36
N ARG A 171 1.64 23.38 -4.60
CA ARG A 171 1.78 22.06 -5.19
C ARG A 171 3.02 21.96 -6.06
N VAL A 172 3.81 20.91 -5.85
CA VAL A 172 5.02 20.61 -6.63
C VAL A 172 4.93 19.23 -7.28
N PRO A 173 5.71 18.95 -8.34
CA PRO A 173 5.84 17.61 -8.90
C PRO A 173 6.22 16.58 -7.84
N VAL A 174 5.76 15.32 -8.01
CA VAL A 174 5.91 14.25 -7.01
C VAL A 174 7.20 13.44 -7.17
N GLU A 175 7.87 13.58 -8.31
CA GLU A 175 8.99 12.72 -8.72
C GLU A 175 10.24 12.92 -7.87
N THR A 176 10.45 14.13 -7.35
CA THR A 176 11.61 14.46 -6.52
C THR A 176 11.26 15.44 -5.40
N THR A 177 12.12 15.50 -4.37
CA THR A 177 11.95 16.49 -3.28
C THR A 177 12.56 17.86 -3.63
N LYS A 178 13.36 17.95 -4.71
CA LYS A 178 14.11 19.16 -5.04
C LYS A 178 13.24 20.42 -5.20
N PRO A 179 12.11 20.40 -5.93
CA PRO A 179 11.26 21.60 -6.04
C PRO A 179 10.76 22.09 -4.67
N ALA A 180 10.44 21.18 -3.75
CA ALA A 180 10.01 21.55 -2.41
C ALA A 180 11.15 22.14 -1.57
N THR A 181 12.34 21.52 -1.61
CA THR A 181 13.51 22.03 -0.87
C THR A 181 13.98 23.39 -1.40
N ASP A 182 13.89 23.65 -2.71
CA ASP A 182 14.21 24.94 -3.30
C ASP A 182 13.27 26.05 -2.81
N LEU A 183 11.95 25.78 -2.74
CA LEU A 183 10.96 26.72 -2.20
C LEU A 183 11.21 27.04 -0.72
N ILE A 184 11.58 26.03 0.10
CA ILE A 184 11.94 26.23 1.50
C ILE A 184 13.25 27.05 1.61
N ALA A 185 14.28 26.67 0.87
CA ALA A 185 15.59 27.33 0.92
C ALA A 185 15.51 28.80 0.49
N SER A 186 14.67 29.14 -0.49
CA SER A 186 14.45 30.52 -0.97
C SER A 186 13.48 31.32 -0.10
N GLY A 187 12.93 30.76 0.96
CA GLY A 187 11.91 31.42 1.80
C GLY A 187 10.56 31.64 1.11
N GLN A 188 10.30 30.92 0.01
CA GLN A 188 9.01 30.96 -0.68
C GLN A 188 7.98 30.00 -0.06
N ALA A 189 8.42 29.08 0.82
CA ALA A 189 7.57 28.20 1.60
C ALA A 189 8.09 28.05 3.03
N ASP A 190 7.20 27.68 3.95
CA ASP A 190 7.46 27.63 5.39
C ASP A 190 7.48 26.20 5.94
N ALA A 191 6.82 25.27 5.23
CA ALA A 191 6.78 23.85 5.59
C ALA A 191 6.66 22.97 4.34
N PHE A 192 7.28 21.79 4.38
CA PHE A 192 7.15 20.75 3.35
C PHE A 192 6.48 19.53 3.96
N SER A 193 5.30 19.19 3.45
CA SER A 193 4.54 18.00 3.86
C SER A 193 4.87 16.81 2.99
N HIS A 194 5.29 15.71 3.61
CA HIS A 194 5.47 14.43 2.92
C HIS A 194 5.44 13.25 3.92
N VAL A 195 5.52 12.02 3.40
CA VAL A 195 5.81 10.85 4.23
C VAL A 195 7.20 10.98 4.86
N VAL A 196 7.35 10.51 6.10
CA VAL A 196 8.58 10.67 6.90
C VAL A 196 9.85 10.27 6.13
N PRO A 197 9.92 9.13 5.40
CA PRO A 197 11.15 8.76 4.69
C PRO A 197 11.58 9.79 3.63
N MET A 198 10.61 10.40 2.96
CA MET A 198 10.92 11.44 1.95
C MET A 198 11.38 12.74 2.60
N LEU A 199 10.85 13.10 3.77
CA LEU A 199 11.35 14.25 4.53
C LEU A 199 12.78 14.01 5.02
N SER A 200 13.08 12.81 5.50
CA SER A 200 14.43 12.41 5.90
C SER A 200 15.42 12.48 4.73
N ASN A 201 15.00 12.09 3.54
CA ASN A 201 15.80 12.20 2.31
C ASN A 201 16.00 13.67 1.85
N ALA A 202 15.03 14.55 2.13
CA ALA A 202 15.08 15.97 1.80
C ALA A 202 15.93 16.78 2.77
N GLN A 203 16.03 16.35 4.02
CA GLN A 203 16.67 17.09 5.12
C GLN A 203 18.13 17.48 4.87
N PRO A 204 18.99 16.64 4.25
CA PRO A 204 20.37 17.04 3.93
C PRO A 204 20.47 18.25 3.01
N ALA A 205 19.48 18.52 2.15
CA ALA A 205 19.45 19.70 1.30
C ALA A 205 19.02 20.99 2.04
N LEU A 206 18.59 20.87 3.29
CA LEU A 206 18.14 21.97 4.16
C LEU A 206 18.81 21.89 5.54
N PRO A 207 20.09 22.26 5.65
CA PRO A 207 20.83 22.15 6.90
C PRO A 207 20.13 22.84 8.07
N GLY A 208 20.06 22.16 9.22
CA GLY A 208 19.38 22.64 10.43
C GLY A 208 17.85 22.56 10.39
N SER A 209 17.26 22.11 9.28
CA SER A 209 15.81 21.86 9.22
C SER A 209 15.37 20.77 10.20
N ARG A 210 14.10 20.81 10.56
CA ARG A 210 13.52 19.86 11.52
C ARG A 210 12.31 19.16 10.92
N ILE A 211 12.23 17.86 11.10
CA ILE A 211 11.01 17.08 10.88
C ILE A 211 10.18 17.19 12.17
N LEU A 212 8.93 17.66 12.05
CA LEU A 212 8.05 17.81 13.20
C LEU A 212 7.67 16.44 13.77
N PRO A 213 7.63 16.31 15.11
CA PRO A 213 7.24 15.06 15.74
C PRO A 213 5.77 14.73 15.51
N GLY A 214 5.45 13.43 15.51
CA GLY A 214 4.09 12.93 15.31
C GLY A 214 3.73 12.72 13.85
N SER A 215 2.45 12.45 13.62
CA SER A 215 1.85 12.28 12.28
C SER A 215 0.47 12.93 12.29
N TYR A 216 0.12 13.65 11.22
CA TYR A 216 -1.22 14.18 11.03
C TYR A 216 -2.11 13.24 10.21
N TYR A 217 -1.50 12.31 9.50
CA TYR A 217 -2.17 11.34 8.64
C TYR A 217 -1.24 10.19 8.31
N ASP A 218 -1.76 8.98 8.33
CA ASP A 218 -1.06 7.81 7.83
C ASP A 218 -1.63 7.46 6.45
N VAL A 219 -0.83 7.67 5.40
CA VAL A 219 -1.24 7.34 4.03
C VAL A 219 -1.55 5.85 3.94
N PRO A 220 -2.80 5.47 3.65
CA PRO A 220 -3.17 4.07 3.58
C PRO A 220 -2.61 3.44 2.30
N ILE A 221 -1.80 2.41 2.48
CA ILE A 221 -1.31 1.57 1.39
C ILE A 221 -2.10 0.27 1.39
N ALA A 222 -2.76 0.01 0.28
CA ALA A 222 -3.58 -1.17 0.07
C ALA A 222 -3.15 -1.94 -1.17
N ILE A 223 -3.60 -3.19 -1.25
CA ILE A 223 -3.47 -3.99 -2.48
C ILE A 223 -4.43 -3.42 -3.53
N GLY A 224 -3.89 -2.98 -4.66
CA GLY A 224 -4.64 -2.55 -5.83
C GLY A 224 -4.69 -3.66 -6.88
N TYR A 225 -5.84 -3.84 -7.50
CA TYR A 225 -6.10 -4.83 -8.55
C TYR A 225 -7.06 -4.25 -9.61
N PRO A 226 -7.20 -4.85 -10.80
CA PRO A 226 -8.00 -4.30 -11.88
C PRO A 226 -9.43 -3.97 -11.47
N LYS A 227 -9.95 -2.85 -11.97
CA LYS A 227 -11.31 -2.38 -11.71
C LYS A 227 -12.34 -3.42 -12.15
N GLY A 228 -13.35 -3.68 -11.30
CA GLY A 228 -14.40 -4.65 -11.59
C GLY A 228 -13.94 -6.11 -11.50
N SER A 229 -12.86 -6.38 -10.77
CA SER A 229 -12.39 -7.75 -10.52
C SER A 229 -13.48 -8.63 -9.90
N PRO A 230 -13.52 -9.94 -10.21
CA PRO A 230 -14.48 -10.87 -9.64
C PRO A 230 -14.50 -10.89 -8.11
N ALA A 231 -15.63 -11.22 -7.50
CA ALA A 231 -15.79 -11.29 -6.04
C ALA A 231 -14.73 -12.20 -5.38
N ALA A 232 -14.32 -13.29 -6.04
CA ALA A 232 -13.28 -14.19 -5.54
C ALA A 232 -11.93 -13.48 -5.35
N VAL A 233 -11.55 -12.57 -6.25
CA VAL A 233 -10.33 -11.74 -6.14
C VAL A 233 -10.43 -10.78 -4.96
N VAL A 234 -11.60 -10.14 -4.78
CA VAL A 234 -11.86 -9.22 -3.67
C VAL A 234 -11.76 -9.93 -2.32
N GLU A 235 -12.41 -11.08 -2.19
CA GLU A 235 -12.38 -11.87 -0.94
C GLU A 235 -10.99 -12.43 -0.65
N TYR A 236 -10.25 -12.84 -1.68
CA TYR A 236 -8.87 -13.27 -1.52
C TYR A 236 -7.95 -12.13 -1.05
N ALA A 237 -8.08 -10.94 -1.63
CA ALA A 237 -7.33 -9.77 -1.19
C ALA A 237 -7.63 -9.40 0.27
N LYS A 238 -8.90 -9.53 0.71
CA LYS A 238 -9.28 -9.35 2.12
C LYS A 238 -8.64 -10.39 3.04
N ALA A 239 -8.72 -11.66 2.68
CA ALA A 239 -8.12 -12.74 3.45
C ALA A 239 -6.60 -12.60 3.52
N PHE A 240 -5.94 -12.29 2.41
CA PHE A 240 -4.51 -12.04 2.37
C PHE A 240 -4.11 -10.88 3.30
N ALA A 241 -4.81 -9.75 3.24
CA ALA A 241 -4.51 -8.61 4.10
C ALA A 241 -4.68 -8.95 5.59
N ALA A 242 -5.74 -9.67 5.95
CA ALA A 242 -5.98 -10.11 7.33
C ALA A 242 -4.86 -11.03 7.83
N ASP A 243 -4.43 -11.98 7.01
CA ASP A 243 -3.34 -12.89 7.36
C ASP A 243 -1.98 -12.18 7.47
N MET A 244 -1.68 -11.22 6.58
CA MET A 244 -0.42 -10.45 6.65
C MET A 244 -0.32 -9.66 7.96
N LYS A 245 -1.45 -9.17 8.46
CA LYS A 245 -1.52 -8.51 9.77
C LYS A 245 -1.41 -9.53 10.91
N ALA A 246 -2.29 -10.52 10.95
CA ALA A 246 -2.40 -11.49 12.04
C ALA A 246 -1.11 -12.31 12.25
N SER A 247 -0.42 -12.68 11.18
CA SER A 247 0.86 -13.40 11.25
C SER A 247 2.06 -12.53 11.62
N GLY A 248 1.90 -11.19 11.61
CA GLY A 248 2.99 -10.23 11.76
C GLY A 248 3.95 -10.21 10.55
N PHE A 249 3.57 -10.80 9.41
CA PHE A 249 4.43 -10.85 8.23
C PHE A 249 4.75 -9.44 7.72
N ALA A 250 3.74 -8.57 7.62
CA ALA A 250 3.91 -7.18 7.18
C ALA A 250 4.86 -6.43 8.11
N GLN A 251 4.69 -6.56 9.42
CA GLN A 251 5.56 -5.93 10.42
C GLN A 251 7.02 -6.40 10.29
N LYS A 252 7.25 -7.71 10.17
CA LYS A 252 8.60 -8.28 9.97
C LYS A 252 9.24 -7.84 8.66
N ALA A 253 8.45 -7.69 7.59
CA ALA A 253 8.94 -7.19 6.30
C ALA A 253 9.40 -5.72 6.39
N ILE A 254 8.67 -4.88 7.14
CA ILE A 254 9.07 -3.50 7.44
C ILE A 254 10.37 -3.47 8.25
N GLU A 255 10.46 -4.24 9.33
CA GLU A 255 11.63 -4.28 10.23
C GLU A 255 12.93 -4.64 9.50
N ARG A 256 12.86 -5.56 8.52
CA ARG A 256 14.02 -5.92 7.68
C ARG A 256 14.61 -4.76 6.87
N MET A 257 13.82 -3.72 6.61
CA MET A 257 14.29 -2.54 5.88
C MET A 257 15.13 -1.58 6.74
N GLY A 258 15.09 -1.73 8.06
CA GLY A 258 15.85 -0.87 8.99
C GLY A 258 15.48 0.61 8.81
N LYS A 259 16.48 1.49 8.67
CA LYS A 259 16.28 2.95 8.53
C LYS A 259 15.44 3.35 7.32
N ASN A 260 15.37 2.53 6.27
CA ASN A 260 14.53 2.81 5.09
C ASN A 260 13.04 2.72 5.40
N ALA A 261 12.67 2.12 6.52
CA ALA A 261 11.29 1.99 6.97
C ALA A 261 10.88 3.01 8.05
N ASP A 262 11.67 4.03 8.30
CA ASP A 262 11.27 5.07 9.25
C ASP A 262 9.93 5.70 8.82
N GLY A 263 8.95 5.72 9.74
CA GLY A 263 7.58 6.16 9.44
C GLY A 263 6.74 5.18 8.62
N VAL A 264 7.22 3.97 8.30
CA VAL A 264 6.40 2.89 7.71
C VAL A 264 5.87 2.03 8.86
N VAL A 265 4.56 1.80 8.89
CA VAL A 265 3.89 1.04 9.96
C VAL A 265 2.96 -0.01 9.36
N ALA A 266 2.88 -1.17 9.98
CA ALA A 266 1.84 -2.13 9.65
C ALA A 266 0.47 -1.56 10.07
N ALA A 267 -0.54 -1.68 9.21
CA ALA A 267 -1.90 -1.27 9.57
C ALA A 267 -2.46 -2.20 10.65
N GLN A 268 -3.18 -1.61 11.61
CA GLN A 268 -3.85 -2.34 12.69
C GLN A 268 -5.16 -2.97 12.24
#